data_4a1b271c62a72af1da6221f297ab5d2d
#
_entry.id   4a1b271c62a72af1da6221f297ab5d2d
#
_cell.length_a   1.000
_cell.length_b   1.000
_cell.length_c   1.000
_cell.angle_alpha   90.00
_cell.angle_beta   90.00
_cell.angle_gamma   90.00
#
_symmetry.space_group_name_H-M   'P 1'
#
loop_
_entity.id
_entity.type
_entity.pdbx_description
1 polymer ?
#
loop_
_entity_poly.entity_id
_entity_poly.type
_entity_poly.pdbx_seq_one_letter_code
_entity_poly.pdbx_strand_id
1 'polypeptide(L)'
;LNVKMTPELKAAQVPLPYDGMSRQQLAEQLIEEYRTANVDLADVYPQSFEWKDLSYWQEYAPKIAANIVALDGRYQSALFNHRSSITRLPTMQQIKQSGINIIAPPLWMLLEAEDNAIVPSSYALAAKDAGLTMIAWTLERSPNLNTGGGWYYQTLNGDNPSNSYTPIKLHDGKIMEVLDVLVNDIGVIGVFSDWPATVAFFDHCGKNTN
;
A
#
# COMPACT_ATOMS: atom_id res chain seq x y z
N LEU A 1 12.31 21.48 3.29
CA LEU A 1 11.01 20.80 3.38
C LEU A 1 11.25 19.41 3.91
N ASN A 2 10.63 19.05 5.01
CA ASN A 2 10.74 17.71 5.59
C ASN A 2 9.68 16.80 4.91
N VAL A 3 9.91 16.46 3.63
CA VAL A 3 9.03 15.59 2.84
C VAL A 3 9.74 14.29 2.54
N LYS A 4 8.99 13.20 2.56
CA LYS A 4 9.43 11.87 2.15
C LYS A 4 8.96 11.59 0.73
N MET A 5 9.70 10.76 0.00
CA MET A 5 9.45 10.47 -1.40
C MET A 5 9.27 8.96 -1.57
N THR A 6 8.25 8.57 -2.34
CA THR A 6 7.98 7.16 -2.61
C THR A 6 7.92 6.88 -4.12
N PRO A 7 9.09 6.86 -4.80
CA PRO A 7 9.16 6.58 -6.22
C PRO A 7 8.84 5.12 -6.52
N GLU A 8 8.10 4.88 -7.60
CA GLU A 8 7.79 3.55 -8.08
C GLU A 8 8.61 3.16 -9.31
N LEU A 9 9.31 2.04 -9.22
CA LEU A 9 9.89 1.40 -10.40
C LEU A 9 8.82 0.53 -11.07
N LYS A 10 8.10 1.13 -12.02
CA LYS A 10 7.03 0.45 -12.77
C LYS A 10 7.55 -0.69 -13.66
N ALA A 11 6.70 -1.66 -13.93
CA ALA A 11 6.99 -2.68 -14.94
C ALA A 11 7.28 -2.02 -16.29
N ALA A 12 8.31 -2.50 -16.96
CA ALA A 12 8.65 -2.00 -18.29
C ALA A 12 7.55 -2.36 -19.30
N GLN A 13 7.18 -1.40 -20.14
CA GLN A 13 6.18 -1.60 -21.20
C GLN A 13 6.79 -2.20 -22.48
N VAL A 14 8.11 -2.40 -22.48
CA VAL A 14 8.87 -3.00 -23.58
C VAL A 14 9.79 -4.10 -23.03
N PRO A 15 10.18 -5.09 -23.86
CA PRO A 15 11.16 -6.10 -23.42
C PRO A 15 12.48 -5.45 -23.03
N LEU A 16 13.04 -5.88 -21.91
CA LEU A 16 14.35 -5.45 -21.44
C LEU A 16 15.43 -6.51 -21.79
N PRO A 17 16.70 -6.10 -22.09
CA PRO A 17 17.19 -4.72 -22.11
C PRO A 17 16.64 -3.92 -23.30
N TYR A 18 16.33 -2.65 -23.08
CA TYR A 18 15.90 -1.71 -24.10
C TYR A 18 16.90 -0.56 -24.16
N ASP A 19 17.41 -0.25 -25.36
CA ASP A 19 18.46 0.75 -25.59
C ASP A 19 19.66 0.60 -24.62
N GLY A 20 20.07 -0.65 -24.40
CA GLY A 20 21.15 -0.99 -23.48
C GLY A 20 20.79 -0.99 -21.99
N MET A 21 19.60 -0.54 -21.61
CA MET A 21 19.16 -0.47 -20.22
C MET A 21 18.48 -1.77 -19.78
N SER A 22 19.07 -2.45 -18.83
CA SER A 22 18.47 -3.61 -18.14
C SER A 22 17.56 -3.17 -16.98
N ARG A 23 16.73 -4.10 -16.48
CA ARG A 23 15.90 -3.84 -15.29
C ARG A 23 16.74 -3.41 -14.09
N GLN A 24 17.88 -4.05 -13.90
CA GLN A 24 18.80 -3.75 -12.82
C GLN A 24 19.35 -2.33 -12.92
N GLN A 25 19.79 -1.91 -14.11
CA GLN A 25 20.27 -0.54 -14.34
C GLN A 25 19.18 0.52 -14.11
N LEU A 26 17.92 0.22 -14.44
CA LEU A 26 16.81 1.10 -14.11
C LEU A 26 16.59 1.19 -12.59
N ALA A 27 16.75 0.09 -11.87
CA ALA A 27 16.66 0.08 -10.41
C ALA A 27 17.80 0.87 -9.75
N GLU A 28 19.03 0.75 -10.29
CA GLU A 28 20.18 1.56 -9.85
C GLU A 28 19.95 3.04 -10.11
N GLN A 29 19.55 3.39 -11.34
CA GLN A 29 19.33 4.77 -11.75
C GLN A 29 18.32 5.46 -10.83
N LEU A 30 17.23 4.79 -10.47
CA LEU A 30 16.24 5.35 -9.56
C LEU A 30 16.88 5.83 -8.24
N ILE A 31 17.82 5.08 -7.68
CA ILE A 31 18.50 5.46 -6.43
C ILE A 31 19.56 6.53 -6.69
N GLU A 32 20.30 6.42 -7.80
CA GLU A 32 21.37 7.38 -8.11
C GLU A 32 20.85 8.78 -8.43
N GLU A 33 19.64 8.90 -8.99
CA GLU A 33 18.99 10.21 -9.21
C GLU A 33 18.79 10.93 -7.87
N TYR A 34 18.34 10.24 -6.81
CA TYR A 34 18.22 10.83 -5.48
C TYR A 34 19.56 11.20 -4.86
N ARG A 35 20.58 10.34 -5.01
CA ARG A 35 21.95 10.64 -4.55
C ARG A 35 22.51 11.88 -5.25
N THR A 36 22.35 11.97 -6.57
CA THR A 36 22.82 13.09 -7.38
C THR A 36 22.12 14.40 -7.02
N ALA A 37 20.84 14.31 -6.68
CA ALA A 37 20.05 15.44 -6.19
C ALA A 37 20.34 15.83 -4.73
N ASN A 38 21.30 15.17 -4.06
CA ASN A 38 21.61 15.36 -2.64
C ASN A 38 20.40 15.19 -1.71
N VAL A 39 19.47 14.30 -2.05
CA VAL A 39 18.36 13.91 -1.17
C VAL A 39 18.88 12.90 -0.15
N ASP A 40 18.53 13.09 1.11
CA ASP A 40 18.84 12.07 2.12
C ASP A 40 18.05 10.78 1.79
N LEU A 41 18.80 9.69 1.60
CA LEU A 41 18.18 8.39 1.29
C LEU A 41 17.29 7.86 2.42
N ALA A 42 17.44 8.37 3.64
CA ALA A 42 16.51 8.09 4.73
C ALA A 42 15.08 8.64 4.49
N ASP A 43 14.93 9.58 3.55
CA ASP A 43 13.65 10.15 3.15
C ASP A 43 13.09 9.52 1.86
N VAL A 44 13.77 8.51 1.30
CA VAL A 44 13.36 7.84 0.05
C VAL A 44 12.82 6.45 0.35
N TYR A 45 11.60 6.18 -0.09
CA TYR A 45 10.83 4.94 0.08
C TYR A 45 10.56 4.32 -1.29
N PRO A 46 11.57 3.70 -1.95
CA PRO A 46 11.37 3.14 -3.28
C PRO A 46 10.42 1.95 -3.24
N GLN A 47 9.53 1.88 -4.22
CA GLN A 47 8.52 0.84 -4.27
C GLN A 47 8.49 0.12 -5.63
N SER A 48 8.19 -1.17 -5.59
CA SER A 48 7.98 -2.00 -6.77
C SER A 48 7.04 -3.17 -6.47
N PHE A 49 6.33 -3.65 -7.50
CA PHE A 49 5.62 -4.92 -7.49
C PHE A 49 6.57 -6.12 -7.69
N GLU A 50 7.77 -5.88 -8.20
CA GLU A 50 8.74 -6.92 -8.53
C GLU A 50 9.65 -7.22 -7.34
N TRP A 51 9.52 -8.41 -6.76
CA TRP A 51 10.35 -8.83 -5.62
C TRP A 51 11.85 -8.80 -5.91
N LYS A 52 12.25 -9.01 -7.19
CA LYS A 52 13.65 -8.94 -7.61
C LYS A 52 14.23 -7.53 -7.45
N ASP A 53 13.43 -6.49 -7.71
CA ASP A 53 13.86 -5.11 -7.49
C ASP A 53 14.09 -4.83 -6.01
N LEU A 54 13.17 -5.31 -5.16
CA LEU A 54 13.24 -5.11 -3.71
C LEU A 54 14.52 -5.76 -3.14
N SER A 55 14.78 -7.02 -3.48
CA SER A 55 15.99 -7.73 -3.07
C SER A 55 17.26 -7.05 -3.59
N TYR A 56 17.21 -6.59 -4.85
CA TYR A 56 18.32 -5.87 -5.44
C TYR A 56 18.65 -4.59 -4.68
N TRP A 57 17.65 -3.77 -4.35
CA TRP A 57 17.88 -2.55 -3.59
C TRP A 57 18.40 -2.80 -2.18
N GLN A 58 18.01 -3.90 -1.53
CA GLN A 58 18.55 -4.28 -0.22
C GLN A 58 20.08 -4.49 -0.26
N GLU A 59 20.56 -5.08 -1.36
CA GLU A 59 21.99 -5.33 -1.58
C GLU A 59 22.72 -4.08 -2.08
N TYR A 60 22.15 -3.40 -3.08
CA TYR A 60 22.78 -2.26 -3.75
C TYR A 60 22.86 -1.01 -2.88
N ALA A 61 21.82 -0.75 -2.10
CA ALA A 61 21.71 0.45 -1.27
C ALA A 61 21.24 0.13 0.16
N PRO A 62 22.06 -0.52 1.01
CA PRO A 62 21.63 -0.97 2.35
C PRO A 62 21.06 0.15 3.24
N LYS A 63 21.43 1.41 2.99
CA LYS A 63 20.91 2.56 3.73
C LYS A 63 19.40 2.77 3.57
N ILE A 64 18.82 2.33 2.45
CA ILE A 64 17.37 2.41 2.22
C ILE A 64 16.63 1.12 2.56
N ALA A 65 17.32 0.05 2.97
CA ALA A 65 16.71 -1.27 3.15
C ALA A 65 15.49 -1.25 4.08
N ALA A 66 15.51 -0.41 5.11
CA ALA A 66 14.38 -0.26 6.03
C ALA A 66 13.15 0.43 5.40
N ASN A 67 13.37 1.20 4.34
CA ASN A 67 12.36 2.04 3.68
C ASN A 67 11.82 1.42 2.38
N ILE A 68 12.36 0.28 1.95
CA ILE A 68 11.90 -0.39 0.73
C ILE A 68 10.44 -0.83 0.92
N VAL A 69 9.59 -0.50 -0.06
CA VAL A 69 8.15 -0.76 -0.03
C VAL A 69 7.80 -1.84 -1.05
N ALA A 70 7.26 -2.95 -0.58
CA ALA A 70 6.72 -4.00 -1.43
C ALA A 70 5.27 -3.67 -1.80
N LEU A 71 5.04 -3.24 -3.05
CA LEU A 71 3.68 -3.13 -3.58
C LEU A 71 3.05 -4.52 -3.66
N ASP A 72 1.89 -4.70 -3.03
CA ASP A 72 1.27 -6.02 -2.97
C ASP A 72 0.38 -6.29 -4.19
N GLY A 73 0.94 -7.01 -5.15
CA GLY A 73 0.26 -7.47 -6.37
C GLY A 73 -0.32 -8.88 -6.27
N ARG A 74 -0.28 -9.53 -5.10
CA ARG A 74 -0.75 -10.93 -4.93
C ARG A 74 -2.22 -11.13 -5.29
N TYR A 75 -3.02 -10.08 -5.18
CA TYR A 75 -4.42 -10.08 -5.60
C TYR A 75 -4.64 -10.39 -7.09
N GLN A 76 -3.62 -10.29 -7.92
CA GLN A 76 -3.67 -10.64 -9.35
C GLN A 76 -3.71 -12.16 -9.57
N SER A 77 -3.36 -12.95 -8.55
CA SER A 77 -3.50 -14.41 -8.61
C SER A 77 -4.95 -14.84 -8.42
N ALA A 78 -5.45 -15.69 -9.30
CA ALA A 78 -6.78 -16.28 -9.18
C ALA A 78 -6.98 -17.10 -7.89
N LEU A 79 -5.88 -17.53 -7.26
CA LEU A 79 -5.90 -18.28 -5.99
C LEU A 79 -5.90 -17.38 -4.77
N PHE A 80 -5.69 -16.07 -4.95
CA PHE A 80 -5.59 -15.15 -3.82
C PHE A 80 -6.96 -14.88 -3.20
N ASN A 81 -7.01 -15.05 -1.88
CA ASN A 81 -8.13 -14.60 -1.07
C ASN A 81 -7.57 -13.80 0.11
N HIS A 82 -7.86 -12.52 0.20
CA HIS A 82 -7.33 -11.64 1.25
C HIS A 82 -7.74 -12.07 2.67
N ARG A 83 -8.78 -12.90 2.80
CA ARG A 83 -9.26 -13.46 4.07
C ARG A 83 -8.58 -14.78 4.45
N SER A 84 -7.91 -15.45 3.51
CA SER A 84 -7.30 -16.76 3.75
C SER A 84 -5.79 -16.65 3.87
N SER A 85 -5.24 -16.99 5.03
CA SER A 85 -3.80 -17.05 5.25
C SER A 85 -3.11 -18.08 4.33
N ILE A 86 -3.82 -19.14 3.93
CA ILE A 86 -3.28 -20.21 3.08
C ILE A 86 -3.00 -19.72 1.66
N THR A 87 -3.80 -18.78 1.15
CA THR A 87 -3.66 -18.26 -0.23
C THR A 87 -2.78 -17.02 -0.31
N ARG A 88 -2.39 -16.45 0.83
CA ARG A 88 -1.51 -15.27 0.92
C ARG A 88 -0.04 -15.66 0.93
N LEU A 89 0.47 -16.16 -0.19
CA LEU A 89 1.88 -16.56 -0.34
C LEU A 89 2.66 -15.53 -1.16
N PRO A 90 3.89 -15.13 -0.70
CA PRO A 90 4.48 -15.48 0.59
C PRO A 90 3.64 -14.99 1.77
N THR A 91 3.74 -15.65 2.92
CA THR A 91 3.04 -15.22 4.13
C THR A 91 3.60 -13.90 4.65
N MET A 92 2.88 -13.21 5.53
CA MET A 92 3.36 -11.95 6.13
C MET A 92 4.67 -12.14 6.90
N GLN A 93 4.82 -13.25 7.61
CA GLN A 93 6.06 -13.62 8.29
C GLN A 93 7.21 -13.86 7.31
N GLN A 94 6.96 -14.53 6.18
CA GLN A 94 7.99 -14.75 5.15
C GLN A 94 8.41 -13.42 4.51
N ILE A 95 7.48 -12.50 4.27
CA ILE A 95 7.78 -11.15 3.80
C ILE A 95 8.69 -10.45 4.81
N LYS A 96 8.32 -10.46 6.09
CA LYS A 96 9.13 -9.83 7.14
C LYS A 96 10.53 -10.47 7.24
N GLN A 97 10.61 -11.80 7.16
CA GLN A 97 11.88 -12.54 7.20
C GLN A 97 12.78 -12.27 6.00
N SER A 98 12.23 -11.87 4.86
CA SER A 98 13.02 -11.43 3.70
C SER A 98 13.66 -10.04 3.85
N GLY A 99 13.47 -9.38 5.00
CA GLY A 99 13.99 -8.06 5.29
C GLY A 99 13.09 -6.90 4.84
N ILE A 100 11.94 -7.18 4.26
CA ILE A 100 10.93 -6.17 3.93
C ILE A 100 10.21 -5.76 5.21
N ASN A 101 10.12 -4.44 5.45
CA ASN A 101 9.43 -3.87 6.60
C ASN A 101 8.11 -3.21 6.24
N ILE A 102 7.96 -2.78 4.98
CA ILE A 102 6.81 -2.01 4.53
C ILE A 102 6.16 -2.71 3.34
N ILE A 103 4.86 -2.94 3.44
CA ILE A 103 4.04 -3.42 2.32
C ILE A 103 3.05 -2.33 1.92
N ALA A 104 2.70 -2.28 0.64
CA ALA A 104 1.69 -1.35 0.15
C ALA A 104 0.61 -2.11 -0.62
N PRO A 105 -0.46 -2.53 0.05
CA PRO A 105 -1.62 -3.15 -0.56
C PRO A 105 -2.61 -2.11 -1.08
N PRO A 106 -3.48 -2.48 -2.05
CA PRO A 106 -4.65 -1.69 -2.36
C PRO A 106 -5.58 -1.59 -1.15
N LEU A 107 -6.26 -0.46 -1.02
CA LEU A 107 -7.07 -0.10 0.14
C LEU A 107 -8.07 -1.19 0.54
N TRP A 108 -8.75 -1.80 -0.43
CA TRP A 108 -9.75 -2.84 -0.16
C TRP A 108 -9.18 -4.11 0.53
N MET A 109 -7.87 -4.36 0.42
CA MET A 109 -7.27 -5.49 1.13
C MET A 109 -7.13 -5.23 2.63
N LEU A 110 -7.15 -3.97 3.05
CA LEU A 110 -7.00 -3.55 4.44
C LEU A 110 -8.31 -3.48 5.21
N LEU A 111 -9.43 -3.38 4.50
CA LEU A 111 -10.73 -3.06 5.10
C LEU A 111 -11.76 -4.17 4.83
N GLU A 112 -12.64 -4.38 5.79
CA GLU A 112 -13.81 -5.26 5.69
C GLU A 112 -15.05 -4.57 6.25
N ALA A 113 -16.24 -5.05 5.80
CA ALA A 113 -17.53 -4.66 6.35
C ALA A 113 -17.97 -5.70 7.37
N GLU A 114 -18.24 -5.29 8.60
CA GLU A 114 -18.80 -6.16 9.66
C GLU A 114 -19.82 -5.36 10.46
N ASP A 115 -21.04 -5.92 10.63
CA ASP A 115 -22.14 -5.31 11.39
C ASP A 115 -22.41 -3.83 11.04
N ASN A 116 -22.37 -3.50 9.75
CA ASN A 116 -22.54 -2.15 9.21
C ASN A 116 -21.42 -1.16 9.63
N ALA A 117 -20.28 -1.64 10.13
CA ALA A 117 -19.08 -0.87 10.42
C ALA A 117 -17.95 -1.22 9.45
N ILE A 118 -17.02 -0.29 9.28
CA ILE A 118 -15.74 -0.52 8.60
C ILE A 118 -14.77 -1.03 9.66
N VAL A 119 -14.13 -2.17 9.40
CA VAL A 119 -13.18 -2.78 10.33
C VAL A 119 -11.88 -3.18 9.62
N PRO A 120 -10.76 -3.35 10.37
CA PRO A 120 -9.54 -3.93 9.83
C PRO A 120 -9.77 -5.33 9.28
N SER A 121 -9.28 -5.62 8.09
CA SER A 121 -9.35 -6.95 7.51
C SER A 121 -8.41 -7.94 8.20
N SER A 122 -8.68 -9.23 8.03
CA SER A 122 -7.75 -10.29 8.48
C SER A 122 -6.37 -10.20 7.81
N TYR A 123 -6.28 -9.59 6.62
CA TYR A 123 -5.02 -9.28 5.96
C TYR A 123 -4.24 -8.21 6.73
N ALA A 124 -4.89 -7.10 7.09
CA ALA A 124 -4.27 -6.01 7.83
C ALA A 124 -3.78 -6.47 9.21
N LEU A 125 -4.60 -7.24 9.93
CA LEU A 125 -4.24 -7.81 11.22
C LEU A 125 -3.03 -8.74 11.12
N ALA A 126 -3.01 -9.64 10.11
CA ALA A 126 -1.87 -10.54 9.91
C ALA A 126 -0.57 -9.81 9.55
N ALA A 127 -0.64 -8.70 8.81
CA ALA A 127 0.52 -7.86 8.51
C ALA A 127 1.05 -7.18 9.79
N LYS A 128 0.14 -6.61 10.58
CA LYS A 128 0.46 -6.00 11.88
C LYS A 128 1.10 -6.99 12.85
N ASP A 129 0.54 -8.20 12.96
CA ASP A 129 1.05 -9.28 13.81
C ASP A 129 2.46 -9.74 13.37
N ALA A 130 2.76 -9.68 12.08
CA ALA A 130 4.09 -9.98 11.56
C ALA A 130 5.10 -8.83 11.75
N GLY A 131 4.68 -7.69 12.27
CA GLY A 131 5.51 -6.49 12.45
C GLY A 131 5.82 -5.78 11.13
N LEU A 132 4.95 -5.89 10.14
CA LEU A 132 4.99 -5.11 8.91
C LEU A 132 4.24 -3.78 9.12
N THR A 133 4.78 -2.71 8.58
CA THR A 133 4.05 -1.46 8.42
C THR A 133 3.39 -1.39 7.05
N MET A 134 2.39 -0.54 6.90
CA MET A 134 1.57 -0.51 5.68
C MET A 134 1.41 0.91 5.14
N ILE A 135 1.40 1.02 3.80
CA ILE A 135 1.00 2.21 3.06
C ILE A 135 -0.21 1.80 2.20
N ALA A 136 -1.35 2.45 2.39
CA ALA A 136 -2.55 2.14 1.62
C ALA A 136 -2.59 2.90 0.29
N TRP A 137 -3.05 2.27 -0.79
CA TRP A 137 -3.32 2.93 -2.07
C TRP A 137 -4.66 2.44 -2.64
N THR A 138 -5.53 3.27 -3.11
CA THR A 138 -5.55 4.74 -3.15
C THR A 138 -6.90 5.22 -2.64
N LEU A 139 -6.93 6.33 -1.92
CA LEU A 139 -8.11 6.79 -1.18
C LEU A 139 -9.23 7.28 -2.11
N GLU A 140 -8.96 8.11 -3.12
CA GLU A 140 -10.00 8.78 -3.91
C GLU A 140 -9.99 8.47 -5.41
N ARG A 141 -9.15 7.57 -5.89
CA ARG A 141 -9.03 7.28 -7.34
C ARG A 141 -10.21 6.50 -7.92
N SER A 142 -11.10 6.05 -7.08
CA SER A 142 -12.34 5.36 -7.43
C SER A 142 -13.46 6.34 -7.76
N PRO A 143 -14.57 5.89 -8.36
CA PRO A 143 -15.81 6.66 -8.36
C PRO A 143 -16.19 7.12 -6.96
N ASN A 144 -17.03 8.16 -6.86
CA ASN A 144 -17.50 8.69 -5.58
C ASN A 144 -18.07 7.59 -4.69
N LEU A 145 -17.89 7.69 -3.37
CA LEU A 145 -18.38 6.69 -2.43
C LEU A 145 -19.89 6.51 -2.47
N ASN A 146 -20.65 7.58 -2.73
CA ASN A 146 -22.11 7.52 -2.91
C ASN A 146 -22.56 6.67 -4.11
N THR A 147 -21.66 6.34 -5.03
CA THR A 147 -21.86 5.40 -6.15
C THR A 147 -21.11 4.08 -5.95
N GLY A 148 -20.70 3.77 -4.72
CA GLY A 148 -20.07 2.52 -4.34
C GLY A 148 -18.53 2.52 -4.28
N GLY A 149 -17.84 3.60 -4.72
CA GLY A 149 -16.38 3.72 -4.64
C GLY A 149 -15.60 2.76 -5.55
N GLY A 150 -16.25 1.89 -6.30
CA GLY A 150 -15.62 0.99 -7.28
C GLY A 150 -14.62 0.00 -6.68
N TRP A 151 -13.60 -0.33 -7.48
CA TRP A 151 -12.64 -1.40 -7.17
C TRP A 151 -11.88 -1.20 -5.84
N TYR A 152 -11.54 0.04 -5.48
CA TYR A 152 -10.80 0.31 -4.23
C TYR A 152 -11.65 0.10 -2.97
N TYR A 153 -12.97 -0.01 -3.11
CA TYR A 153 -13.92 -0.19 -2.01
C TYR A 153 -14.73 -1.48 -2.12
N GLN A 154 -14.31 -2.41 -2.97
CA GLN A 154 -15.04 -3.63 -3.29
C GLN A 154 -15.34 -4.54 -2.10
N THR A 155 -14.58 -4.45 -1.01
CA THR A 155 -14.84 -5.17 0.24
C THR A 155 -15.91 -4.51 1.10
N LEU A 156 -16.23 -3.25 0.83
CA LEU A 156 -17.24 -2.47 1.54
C LEU A 156 -18.54 -2.35 0.76
N ASN A 157 -18.47 -2.24 -0.57
CA ASN A 157 -19.64 -2.06 -1.44
C ASN A 157 -20.29 -3.37 -1.92
N GLY A 158 -19.67 -4.52 -1.63
CA GLY A 158 -20.18 -5.84 -2.02
C GLY A 158 -19.79 -6.30 -3.41
N ASP A 159 -18.99 -5.55 -4.17
CA ASP A 159 -18.58 -5.90 -5.53
C ASP A 159 -17.55 -7.04 -5.57
N ASN A 160 -16.91 -7.36 -4.43
CA ASN A 160 -15.97 -8.47 -4.37
C ASN A 160 -16.71 -9.81 -4.29
N PRO A 161 -16.58 -10.70 -5.29
CA PRO A 161 -17.27 -11.98 -5.33
C PRO A 161 -16.88 -12.94 -4.19
N SER A 162 -15.74 -12.71 -3.55
CA SER A 162 -15.31 -13.45 -2.35
C SER A 162 -15.98 -12.94 -1.07
N ASN A 163 -16.78 -11.89 -1.16
CA ASN A 163 -17.44 -11.26 -0.04
C ASN A 163 -18.74 -11.96 0.35
N SER A 164 -18.79 -12.46 1.57
CA SER A 164 -20.02 -12.97 2.20
C SER A 164 -20.70 -11.94 3.10
N TYR A 165 -20.25 -10.66 3.06
CA TYR A 165 -20.76 -9.60 3.94
C TYR A 165 -21.91 -8.83 3.35
N THR A 166 -22.71 -8.27 4.25
CA THR A 166 -23.70 -7.26 3.88
C THR A 166 -22.95 -5.97 3.52
N PRO A 167 -23.15 -5.44 2.30
CA PRO A 167 -22.50 -4.20 1.90
C PRO A 167 -22.87 -3.05 2.83
N ILE A 168 -21.90 -2.17 3.11
CA ILE A 168 -22.16 -0.93 3.82
C ILE A 168 -22.75 0.09 2.85
N LYS A 169 -23.72 0.86 3.29
CA LYS A 169 -24.18 2.02 2.53
C LYS A 169 -23.09 3.10 2.54
N LEU A 170 -22.35 3.16 1.45
CA LEU A 170 -21.30 4.17 1.29
C LEU A 170 -21.91 5.53 0.94
N HIS A 171 -21.27 6.59 1.42
CA HIS A 171 -21.48 7.99 1.06
C HIS A 171 -20.18 8.76 1.27
N ASP A 172 -20.04 9.96 0.71
CA ASP A 172 -18.76 10.68 0.69
C ASP A 172 -18.18 10.93 2.09
N GLY A 173 -19.02 11.11 3.11
CA GLY A 173 -18.56 11.24 4.50
C GLY A 173 -17.87 9.98 5.07
N LYS A 174 -18.11 8.80 4.51
CA LYS A 174 -17.46 7.56 4.94
C LYS A 174 -15.94 7.55 4.72
N ILE A 175 -15.42 8.45 3.90
CA ILE A 175 -13.97 8.58 3.69
C ILE A 175 -13.23 8.91 5.00
N MET A 176 -13.87 9.63 5.91
CA MET A 176 -13.28 9.93 7.23
C MET A 176 -13.27 8.69 8.13
N GLU A 177 -14.29 7.84 8.08
CA GLU A 177 -14.29 6.55 8.81
C GLU A 177 -13.23 5.60 8.22
N VAL A 178 -13.07 5.58 6.90
CA VAL A 178 -11.99 4.82 6.24
C VAL A 178 -10.63 5.27 6.73
N LEU A 179 -10.38 6.59 6.79
CA LEU A 179 -9.13 7.15 7.30
C LEU A 179 -8.93 6.81 8.79
N ASP A 180 -10.00 6.87 9.58
CA ASP A 180 -9.95 6.54 11.01
C ASP A 180 -9.49 5.10 11.23
N VAL A 181 -10.12 4.14 10.56
CA VAL A 181 -9.74 2.72 10.63
C VAL A 181 -8.31 2.49 10.12
N LEU A 182 -7.92 3.12 8.99
CA LEU A 182 -6.57 2.98 8.46
C LEU A 182 -5.50 3.51 9.43
N VAL A 183 -5.73 4.68 10.02
CA VAL A 183 -4.75 5.37 10.86
C VAL A 183 -4.76 4.84 12.28
N ASN A 184 -5.93 4.76 12.92
CA ASN A 184 -6.05 4.48 14.35
C ASN A 184 -6.13 2.98 14.67
N ASP A 185 -6.85 2.18 13.86
CA ASP A 185 -7.02 0.75 14.13
C ASP A 185 -5.89 -0.08 13.50
N ILE A 186 -5.57 0.18 12.23
CA ILE A 186 -4.55 -0.54 11.49
C ILE A 186 -3.16 0.03 11.77
N GLY A 187 -3.02 1.36 11.82
CA GLY A 187 -1.76 2.05 12.02
C GLY A 187 -0.93 2.16 10.73
N VAL A 188 -1.56 2.50 9.61
CA VAL A 188 -0.82 2.75 8.37
C VAL A 188 0.11 3.96 8.53
N ILE A 189 1.29 3.88 7.91
CA ILE A 189 2.27 4.98 7.93
C ILE A 189 2.09 5.98 6.79
N GLY A 190 1.21 5.68 5.85
CA GLY A 190 0.89 6.56 4.72
C GLY A 190 -0.33 6.08 3.95
N VAL A 191 -0.94 7.02 3.25
CA VAL A 191 -2.06 6.78 2.35
C VAL A 191 -1.81 7.54 1.05
N PHE A 192 -1.92 6.86 -0.08
CA PHE A 192 -1.96 7.53 -1.38
C PHE A 192 -3.31 8.21 -1.56
N SER A 193 -3.29 9.48 -1.88
CA SER A 193 -4.47 10.31 -2.06
C SER A 193 -4.25 11.25 -3.25
N ASP A 194 -5.20 11.28 -4.17
CA ASP A 194 -5.20 12.25 -5.27
C ASP A 194 -5.68 13.65 -4.76
N TRP A 195 -6.24 13.69 -3.55
CA TRP A 195 -6.75 14.89 -2.90
C TRP A 195 -6.11 15.07 -1.50
N PRO A 196 -4.84 15.48 -1.43
CA PRO A 196 -4.10 15.52 -0.17
C PRO A 196 -4.78 16.40 0.90
N ALA A 197 -5.64 17.32 0.50
CA ALA A 197 -6.43 18.13 1.43
C ALA A 197 -7.37 17.29 2.31
N THR A 198 -7.91 16.17 1.80
CA THR A 198 -8.77 15.25 2.57
C THR A 198 -7.98 14.65 3.74
N VAL A 199 -6.79 14.14 3.46
CA VAL A 199 -5.91 13.53 4.47
C VAL A 199 -5.41 14.60 5.46
N ALA A 200 -5.02 15.78 4.97
CA ALA A 200 -4.58 16.87 5.82
C ALA A 200 -5.69 17.38 6.76
N PHE A 201 -6.94 17.42 6.27
CA PHE A 201 -8.09 17.77 7.10
C PHE A 201 -8.32 16.74 8.21
N PHE A 202 -8.28 15.45 7.88
CA PHE A 202 -8.39 14.37 8.87
C PHE A 202 -7.32 14.47 9.97
N ASP A 203 -6.05 14.63 9.57
CA ASP A 203 -4.92 14.76 10.51
C ASP A 203 -5.06 15.97 11.44
N HIS A 204 -5.56 17.09 10.92
CA HIS A 204 -5.82 18.31 11.73
C HIS A 204 -6.97 18.12 12.72
N CYS A 205 -8.06 17.48 12.31
CA CYS A 205 -9.19 17.22 13.19
C CYS A 205 -8.83 16.25 14.32
N GLY A 206 -8.10 15.18 14.01
CA GLY A 206 -7.66 14.20 14.99
C GLY A 206 -6.73 14.76 16.08
N LYS A 207 -5.89 15.73 15.72
CA LYS A 207 -4.96 16.38 16.68
C LYS A 207 -5.63 17.36 17.63
N ASN A 208 -6.83 17.86 17.30
CA ASN A 208 -7.57 18.85 18.11
C ASN A 208 -8.57 18.21 19.09
N THR A 209 -8.65 16.89 19.14
CA THR A 209 -9.58 16.15 20.03
C THR A 209 -8.90 15.49 21.24
N ASN A 210 -7.61 15.77 21.50
CA ASN A 210 -6.85 15.34 22.68
C ASN A 210 -6.51 16.49 23.61
#